data_f1c50d1f02c5f8e035736525b50679d0
#
_entry.id   f1c50d1f02c5f8e035736525b50679d0
#
_cell.length_a   1.000
_cell.length_b   1.000
_cell.length_c   1.000
_cell.angle_alpha   90.00
_cell.angle_beta   90.00
_cell.angle_gamma   90.00
#
_symmetry.space_group_name_H-M   'P 1'
#
loop_
_entity.id
_entity.type
_entity.pdbx_description
1 polymer ?
#
loop_
_entity_poly.entity_id
_entity_poly.type
_entity_poly.pdbx_seq_one_letter_code
_entity_poly.pdbx_strand_id
1 'polypeptide(L)'
;MNVVMIRAKIKEENVADTQAATDKVIQALKQAQPDVHYGVTRLSDGVTVLAFVEIEPGQEHPLLPFPEYAEMLENLKGWYAEPPTVEQMTVIGSYQLF
;
A
#
# COMPACT_ATOMS: atom_id res chain seq x y z
N MET A 1 -2.38 -17.01 6.99
CA MET A 1 -1.73 -15.78 6.48
C MET A 1 -2.79 -14.70 6.32
N ASN A 2 -2.59 -13.58 6.94
CA ASN A 2 -3.54 -12.47 6.92
C ASN A 2 -2.97 -11.30 6.12
N VAL A 3 -3.80 -10.74 5.26
CA VAL A 3 -3.43 -9.62 4.39
C VAL A 3 -4.44 -8.51 4.60
N VAL A 4 -3.97 -7.28 4.72
CA VAL A 4 -4.83 -6.10 4.72
C VAL A 4 -4.82 -5.52 3.31
N MET A 5 -6.01 -5.31 2.77
CA MET A 5 -6.17 -4.65 1.48
C MET A 5 -6.73 -3.25 1.71
N ILE A 6 -6.12 -2.27 1.09
CA ILE A 6 -6.58 -0.90 1.09
C ILE A 6 -6.98 -0.55 -0.34
N ARG A 7 -8.22 -0.11 -0.52
CA ARG A 7 -8.72 0.36 -1.81
C ARG A 7 -8.91 1.87 -1.72
N ALA A 8 -8.29 2.59 -2.64
CA ALA A 8 -8.37 4.05 -2.66
C ALA A 8 -8.53 4.56 -4.08
N LYS A 9 -9.37 5.58 -4.23
CA LYS A 9 -9.48 6.31 -5.49
C LYS A 9 -8.70 7.61 -5.37
N ILE A 10 -7.77 7.81 -6.30
CA ILE A 10 -6.86 8.96 -6.30
C ILE A 10 -7.39 10.01 -7.27
N LYS A 11 -7.25 11.29 -6.91
CA LYS A 11 -7.55 12.38 -7.84
C LYS A 11 -6.69 12.27 -9.07
N GLU A 12 -7.23 12.48 -10.25
CA GLU A 12 -6.47 12.38 -11.51
C GLU A 12 -5.19 13.21 -11.49
N GLU A 13 -5.25 14.40 -10.95
CA GLU A 13 -4.12 15.32 -10.86
C GLU A 13 -3.00 14.83 -9.92
N ASN A 14 -3.30 13.85 -9.06
CA ASN A 14 -2.33 13.31 -8.10
C ASN A 14 -1.91 11.86 -8.40
N VAL A 15 -2.27 11.33 -9.56
CA VAL A 15 -1.87 9.96 -9.95
C VAL A 15 -0.34 9.88 -10.06
N ALA A 16 0.31 10.85 -10.68
CA ALA A 16 1.76 10.88 -10.79
C ALA A 16 2.44 11.06 -9.44
N ASP A 17 1.86 11.89 -8.56
CA ASP A 17 2.37 12.08 -7.19
C ASP A 17 2.31 10.77 -6.40
N THR A 18 1.21 10.04 -6.53
CA THR A 18 1.03 8.76 -5.85
C THR A 18 2.04 7.73 -6.36
N GLN A 19 2.29 7.70 -7.67
CA GLN A 19 3.31 6.82 -8.25
C GLN A 19 4.69 7.13 -7.68
N ALA A 20 5.05 8.41 -7.62
CA ALA A 20 6.36 8.82 -7.10
C ALA A 20 6.53 8.46 -5.63
N ALA A 21 5.48 8.67 -4.82
CA ALA A 21 5.51 8.31 -3.40
C ALA A 21 5.63 6.79 -3.20
N THR A 22 4.89 6.01 -3.99
CA THR A 22 4.99 4.55 -3.98
C THR A 22 6.39 4.09 -4.35
N ASP A 23 6.99 4.68 -5.37
CA ASP A 23 8.36 4.34 -5.79
C ASP A 23 9.37 4.58 -4.66
N LYS A 24 9.22 5.66 -3.90
CA LYS A 24 10.08 5.94 -2.74
C LYS A 24 9.96 4.87 -1.67
N VAL A 25 8.74 4.44 -1.35
CA VAL A 25 8.51 3.37 -0.37
C VAL A 25 9.15 2.08 -0.84
N ILE A 26 8.91 1.68 -2.09
CA ILE A 26 9.47 0.46 -2.65
C ILE A 26 11.01 0.51 -2.65
N GLN A 27 11.59 1.66 -3.00
CA GLN A 27 13.05 1.81 -2.99
C GLN A 27 13.61 1.67 -1.57
N ALA A 28 12.96 2.25 -0.57
CA ALA A 28 13.36 2.12 0.83
C ALA A 28 13.30 0.65 1.29
N LEU A 29 12.25 -0.08 0.89
CA LEU A 29 12.13 -1.50 1.20
C LEU A 29 13.23 -2.33 0.53
N LYS A 30 13.54 -2.04 -0.73
CA LYS A 30 14.62 -2.74 -1.45
C LYS A 30 15.98 -2.54 -0.80
N GLN A 31 16.24 -1.35 -0.26
CA GLN A 31 17.49 -1.04 0.43
C GLN A 31 17.59 -1.72 1.79
N ALA A 32 16.51 -1.68 2.57
CA ALA A 32 16.49 -2.24 3.92
C ALA A 32 16.30 -3.75 3.95
N GLN A 33 15.66 -4.31 2.93
CA GLN A 33 15.36 -5.74 2.82
C GLN A 33 14.65 -6.32 4.05
N PRO A 34 13.59 -5.68 4.56
CA PRO A 34 12.85 -6.21 5.70
C PRO A 34 12.05 -7.44 5.28
N ASP A 35 11.67 -8.26 6.27
CA ASP A 35 10.80 -9.41 6.04
C ASP A 35 9.34 -8.93 6.01
N VAL A 36 8.95 -8.24 4.93
CA VAL A 36 7.60 -7.77 4.71
C VAL A 36 7.11 -8.15 3.32
N HIS A 37 5.80 -8.35 3.20
CA HIS A 37 5.15 -8.56 1.91
C HIS A 37 4.20 -7.40 1.67
N TYR A 38 4.48 -6.59 0.67
CA TYR A 38 3.77 -5.38 0.36
C TYR A 38 3.72 -5.17 -1.14
N GLY A 39 2.56 -4.81 -1.65
CA GLY A 39 2.42 -4.50 -3.07
C GLY A 39 1.33 -3.47 -3.30
N VAL A 40 1.45 -2.70 -4.36
CA VAL A 40 0.47 -1.71 -4.77
C VAL A 40 0.16 -1.94 -6.25
N THR A 41 -1.13 -1.99 -6.56
CA THR A 41 -1.61 -2.18 -7.94
C THR A 41 -2.54 -1.03 -8.32
N ARG A 42 -2.61 -0.73 -9.60
CA ARG A 42 -3.56 0.25 -10.15
C ARG A 42 -4.53 -0.47 -11.06
N LEU A 43 -5.82 -0.18 -10.91
CA LEU A 43 -6.85 -0.73 -11.78
C LEU A 43 -6.81 -0.05 -13.15
N SER A 44 -7.51 -0.66 -14.12
CA SER A 44 -7.52 -0.16 -15.49
C SER A 44 -8.20 1.20 -15.68
N ASP A 45 -8.94 1.67 -14.65
CA ASP A 45 -9.52 3.02 -14.67
C ASP A 45 -8.45 4.12 -14.51
N GLY A 46 -7.22 3.74 -14.15
CA GLY A 46 -6.10 4.67 -14.02
C GLY A 46 -6.04 5.45 -12.72
N VAL A 47 -7.07 5.38 -11.87
CA VAL A 47 -7.17 6.19 -10.64
C VAL A 47 -7.41 5.37 -9.38
N THR A 48 -7.89 4.14 -9.49
CA THR A 48 -8.11 3.28 -8.33
C THR A 48 -6.87 2.46 -8.05
N VAL A 49 -6.39 2.50 -6.81
CA VAL A 49 -5.25 1.71 -6.37
C VAL A 49 -5.68 0.72 -5.29
N LEU A 50 -5.05 -0.45 -5.31
CA LEU A 50 -5.19 -1.46 -4.28
C LEU A 50 -3.82 -1.70 -3.68
N ALA A 51 -3.70 -1.54 -2.36
CA ALA A 51 -2.48 -1.87 -1.64
C ALA A 51 -2.71 -3.12 -0.81
N PHE A 52 -1.70 -3.97 -0.77
CA PHE A 52 -1.75 -5.22 -0.01
C PHE A 52 -0.56 -5.27 0.92
N VAL A 53 -0.80 -5.60 2.18
CA VAL A 53 0.27 -5.80 3.14
C VAL A 53 -0.06 -6.99 4.03
N GLU A 54 0.91 -7.87 4.24
CA GLU A 54 0.76 -9.00 5.14
C GLU A 54 0.98 -8.53 6.57
N ILE A 55 -0.05 -8.67 7.41
CA ILE A 55 0.01 -8.31 8.84
C ILE A 55 -0.68 -9.41 9.62
N GLU A 56 0.08 -10.07 10.51
CA GLU A 56 -0.50 -11.08 11.39
C GLU A 56 -1.30 -10.42 12.51
N PRO A 57 -2.33 -11.12 13.09
CA PRO A 57 -3.10 -10.58 14.19
C PRO A 57 -2.20 -10.15 15.36
N GLY A 58 -2.42 -8.93 15.87
CA GLY A 58 -1.64 -8.38 16.97
C GLY A 58 -0.30 -7.79 16.57
N GLN A 59 0.11 -7.92 15.31
CA GLN A 59 1.33 -7.31 14.79
C GLN A 59 1.09 -5.84 14.46
N GLU A 60 2.06 -4.98 14.76
CA GLU A 60 2.04 -3.61 14.27
C GLU A 60 2.25 -3.58 12.76
N HIS A 61 1.76 -2.53 12.11
CA HIS A 61 1.94 -2.37 10.67
C HIS A 61 3.44 -2.34 10.33
N PRO A 62 3.93 -3.29 9.51
CA PRO A 62 5.37 -3.47 9.31
C PRO A 62 6.05 -2.32 8.57
N LEU A 63 5.30 -1.43 7.93
CA LEU A 63 5.86 -0.28 7.22
C LEU A 63 5.93 0.99 8.07
N LEU A 64 5.36 1.01 9.28
CA LEU A 64 5.39 2.19 10.14
C LEU A 64 6.80 2.69 10.45
N PRO A 65 7.84 1.83 10.62
CA PRO A 65 9.18 2.31 10.86
C PRO A 65 9.82 3.07 9.69
N PHE A 66 9.22 3.01 8.49
CA PHE A 66 9.78 3.64 7.29
C PHE A 66 9.25 5.06 7.13
N PRO A 67 10.13 6.10 7.22
CA PRO A 67 9.70 7.50 7.08
C PRO A 67 9.01 7.78 5.75
N GLU A 68 9.43 7.12 4.67
CA GLU A 68 8.85 7.28 3.33
C GLU A 68 7.38 6.84 3.32
N TYR A 69 7.05 5.80 4.07
CA TYR A 69 5.67 5.34 4.19
C TYR A 69 4.82 6.33 4.99
N ALA A 70 5.34 6.84 6.10
CA ALA A 70 4.63 7.83 6.93
C ALA A 70 4.36 9.11 6.13
N GLU A 71 5.35 9.57 5.35
CA GLU A 71 5.21 10.73 4.48
C GLU A 71 4.15 10.49 3.41
N MET A 72 4.14 9.31 2.79
CA MET A 72 3.14 8.95 1.79
C MET A 72 1.73 8.97 2.39
N LEU A 73 1.54 8.40 3.59
CA LEU A 73 0.23 8.40 4.25
C LEU A 73 -0.26 9.83 4.50
N GLU A 74 0.62 10.71 4.92
CA GLU A 74 0.26 12.11 5.18
C GLU A 74 -0.16 12.81 3.88
N ASN A 75 0.59 12.60 2.81
CA ASN A 75 0.28 13.19 1.50
C ASN A 75 -1.00 12.62 0.90
N LEU A 76 -1.27 11.33 1.09
CA LEU A 76 -2.46 10.67 0.57
C LEU A 76 -3.75 11.32 1.08
N LYS A 77 -3.74 11.90 2.27
CA LYS A 77 -4.92 12.60 2.80
C LYS A 77 -5.42 13.70 1.86
N GLY A 78 -4.51 14.36 1.15
CA GLY A 78 -4.85 15.38 0.17
C GLY A 78 -5.06 14.82 -1.25
N TRP A 79 -4.67 13.58 -1.51
CA TRP A 79 -4.73 12.99 -2.86
C TRP A 79 -5.93 12.07 -3.07
N TYR A 80 -6.62 11.66 -2.00
CA TYR A 80 -7.81 10.82 -2.11
C TYR A 80 -8.96 11.59 -2.76
N ALA A 81 -9.58 11.00 -3.78
CA ALA A 81 -10.82 11.53 -4.37
C ALA A 81 -12.02 11.22 -3.46
N GLU A 82 -11.94 10.15 -2.70
CA GLU A 82 -12.94 9.72 -1.73
C GLU A 82 -12.23 8.91 -0.63
N PRO A 83 -12.85 8.76 0.56
CA PRO A 83 -12.20 8.05 1.66
C PRO A 83 -11.81 6.63 1.27
N PRO A 84 -10.61 6.15 1.67
CA PRO A 84 -10.19 4.79 1.39
C PRO A 84 -11.01 3.78 2.19
N THR A 85 -11.10 2.55 1.65
CA THR A 85 -11.70 1.43 2.36
C THR A 85 -10.59 0.44 2.72
N VAL A 86 -10.74 -0.22 3.87
CA VAL A 86 -9.77 -1.19 4.39
C VAL A 86 -10.50 -2.50 4.64
N GLU A 87 -9.96 -3.58 4.10
CA GLU A 87 -10.48 -4.92 4.30
C GLU A 87 -9.39 -5.84 4.82
N GLN A 88 -9.74 -6.68 5.80
CA GLN A 88 -8.87 -7.75 6.23
C GLN A 88 -9.21 -9.02 5.47
N MET A 89 -8.18 -9.69 4.95
CA MET A 89 -8.35 -10.89 4.14
C MET A 89 -7.53 -12.03 4.73
N THR A 90 -8.08 -13.23 4.64
CA THR A 90 -7.34 -14.45 4.94
C THR A 90 -6.97 -15.11 3.62
N VAL A 91 -5.70 -15.39 3.42
CA VAL A 91 -5.25 -16.08 2.22
C VAL A 91 -5.65 -17.55 2.31
N ILE A 92 -6.49 -17.99 1.38
CA ILE A 92 -6.97 -19.38 1.36
C ILE A 92 -6.21 -20.25 0.33
N GLY A 93 -5.34 -19.64 -0.45
CA GLY A 93 -4.49 -20.34 -1.39
C GLY A 93 -3.60 -19.34 -2.11
N SER A 94 -2.34 -19.70 -2.34
CA SER A 94 -1.42 -18.87 -3.10
C SER A 94 -0.30 -19.72 -3.66
N TYR A 95 0.26 -19.26 -4.77
CA TYR A 95 1.45 -19.86 -5.36
C TYR A 95 2.33 -18.72 -5.87
N GLN A 96 3.45 -18.49 -5.22
CA GLN A 96 4.43 -17.44 -5.54
C GLN A 96 3.90 -16.00 -5.48
N LEU A 97 2.72 -15.76 -4.89
CA LEU A 97 2.17 -14.42 -4.76
C LEU A 97 2.50 -13.80 -3.40
N PHE A 98 2.39 -14.59 -2.35
CA PHE A 98 2.70 -14.15 -0.97
C PHE A 98 3.75 -15.03 -0.33
#